data_f68ced293eb32fbd8cd8af372d6fb769
#
_entry.id   f68ced293eb32fbd8cd8af372d6fb769
#
_cell.length_a   1.000
_cell.length_b   1.000
_cell.length_c   1.000
_cell.angle_alpha   90.00
_cell.angle_beta   90.00
_cell.angle_gamma   90.00
#
_symmetry.space_group_name_H-M   'P 1'
#
loop_
_entity.id
_entity.type
_entity.pdbx_description
1 polymer ?
#
loop_
_entity_poly.entity_id
_entity_poly.type
_entity_poly.pdbx_seq_one_letter_code
_entity_poly.pdbx_strand_id
1 'polypeptide(L)'
;MLSCKIAFFRFQLYDFTTLQFYNVTKMRQTQITINVELDENHVPEKMTWNAQDGGVENQETKATMISVWDEKAMEALRIDLWTKDMPVDQMKMFLHQIFVSLGHTYQKATGEDDVAEKIQEFAEDFAFMSKIK
;
A
#
# COMPACT_ATOMS: atom_id res chain seq x y z
N MET A 1 2.17 -9.79 -10.64
CA MET A 1 0.94 -9.20 -11.19
C MET A 1 -0.14 -9.22 -10.11
N LEU A 2 -0.35 -8.10 -9.45
CA LEU A 2 -1.39 -7.95 -8.42
C LEU A 2 -2.75 -7.94 -9.11
N SER A 3 -3.39 -9.11 -9.18
CA SER A 3 -4.79 -9.20 -9.57
C SER A 3 -5.66 -8.82 -8.38
N CYS A 4 -6.15 -7.60 -8.36
CA CYS A 4 -7.23 -7.21 -7.47
C CYS A 4 -8.49 -7.92 -7.96
N LYS A 5 -8.80 -9.09 -7.40
CA LYS A 5 -10.04 -9.82 -7.72
C LYS A 5 -11.19 -9.12 -7.04
N ILE A 6 -11.87 -8.26 -7.78
CA ILE A 6 -13.22 -7.84 -7.45
C ILE A 6 -14.16 -8.98 -7.88
N ALA A 7 -14.96 -9.47 -6.94
CA ALA A 7 -15.90 -10.55 -7.14
C ALA A 7 -16.90 -10.25 -8.25
N PHE A 8 -16.93 -11.10 -9.28
CA PHE A 8 -17.96 -11.07 -10.29
C PHE A 8 -19.21 -11.79 -9.79
N PHE A 9 -20.31 -11.08 -9.68
CA PHE A 9 -21.64 -11.65 -9.55
C PHE A 9 -22.08 -12.24 -10.89
N ARG A 10 -22.50 -13.50 -10.82
CA ARG A 10 -23.01 -14.30 -11.94
C ARG A 10 -24.38 -13.77 -12.35
N PHE A 11 -24.51 -13.26 -13.57
CA PHE A 11 -25.83 -13.05 -14.19
C PHE A 11 -26.11 -14.12 -15.22
N GLN A 12 -27.30 -14.69 -15.09
CA GLN A 12 -27.84 -15.81 -15.83
C GLN A 12 -28.30 -15.36 -17.22
N LEU A 13 -28.08 -16.24 -18.20
CA LEU A 13 -28.45 -16.11 -19.61
C LEU A 13 -29.94 -15.83 -19.83
N TYR A 14 -30.24 -14.80 -20.62
CA TYR A 14 -31.43 -14.74 -21.44
C TYR A 14 -31.14 -14.09 -22.79
N ASP A 15 -31.43 -14.90 -23.81
CA ASP A 15 -31.77 -14.67 -25.20
C ASP A 15 -31.07 -13.65 -26.10
N PHE A 16 -30.63 -14.28 -27.17
CA PHE A 16 -30.18 -13.82 -28.46
C PHE A 16 -31.24 -12.93 -29.17
N THR A 17 -30.94 -11.64 -29.32
CA THR A 17 -31.17 -10.89 -30.57
C THR A 17 -30.45 -9.52 -30.49
N THR A 18 -29.44 -9.40 -31.32
CA THR A 18 -28.93 -8.18 -31.95
C THR A 18 -29.07 -6.86 -31.21
N LEU A 19 -28.12 -6.57 -30.34
CA LEU A 19 -27.57 -5.22 -30.15
C LEU A 19 -26.14 -5.40 -29.67
N GLN A 20 -25.18 -5.11 -30.56
CA GLN A 20 -23.79 -4.93 -30.19
C GLN A 20 -23.73 -3.70 -29.27
N PHE A 21 -24.00 -3.93 -28.00
CA PHE A 21 -23.52 -2.99 -26.99
C PHE A 21 -22.01 -3.23 -26.89
N TYR A 22 -21.26 -2.32 -27.45
CA TYR A 22 -19.92 -2.06 -27.00
C TYR A 22 -20.02 -1.88 -25.49
N ASN A 23 -19.73 -2.92 -24.73
CA ASN A 23 -19.38 -2.79 -23.34
C ASN A 23 -18.04 -2.07 -23.31
N VAL A 24 -18.08 -0.74 -23.42
CA VAL A 24 -17.01 0.10 -22.95
C VAL A 24 -17.00 -0.14 -21.46
N THR A 25 -16.14 -1.07 -21.03
CA THR A 25 -15.79 -1.20 -19.61
C THR A 25 -15.27 0.16 -19.19
N LYS A 26 -16.14 0.95 -18.57
CA LYS A 26 -15.79 2.28 -18.08
C LYS A 26 -14.73 2.06 -17.03
N MET A 27 -13.46 2.24 -17.41
CA MET A 27 -12.35 2.16 -16.47
C MET A 27 -12.59 3.19 -15.38
N ARG A 28 -12.65 2.73 -14.15
CA ARG A 28 -12.81 3.58 -12.98
C ARG A 28 -11.43 4.05 -12.54
N GLN A 29 -11.27 5.34 -12.41
CA GLN A 29 -10.08 5.93 -11.84
C GLN A 29 -10.30 6.17 -10.35
N THR A 30 -9.28 5.88 -9.56
CA THR A 30 -9.22 6.21 -8.15
C THR A 30 -7.92 6.95 -7.85
N GLN A 31 -7.91 7.67 -6.73
CA GLN A 31 -6.78 8.49 -6.36
C GLN A 31 -6.45 8.29 -4.88
N ILE A 32 -5.15 8.20 -4.60
CA ILE A 32 -4.60 8.30 -3.26
C ILE A 32 -3.76 9.57 -3.22
N THR A 33 -4.00 10.44 -2.25
CA THR A 33 -3.24 11.68 -2.07
C THR A 33 -2.65 11.75 -0.69
N ILE A 34 -1.43 12.26 -0.61
CA ILE A 34 -0.74 12.57 0.64
C ILE A 34 -0.39 14.05 0.60
N ASN A 35 -0.93 14.81 1.55
CA ASN A 35 -0.63 16.22 1.73
C ASN A 35 0.42 16.36 2.81
N VAL A 36 1.47 17.13 2.54
CA VAL A 36 2.60 17.34 3.44
C VAL A 36 2.77 18.83 3.67
N GLU A 37 2.65 19.26 4.92
CA GLU A 37 2.99 20.62 5.34
C GLU A 37 4.43 20.61 5.85
N LEU A 38 5.26 21.47 5.27
CA LEU A 38 6.68 21.59 5.60
C LEU A 38 6.94 22.83 6.43
N ASP A 39 7.89 22.75 7.35
CA ASP A 39 8.42 23.91 8.04
C ASP A 39 9.42 24.71 7.16
N GLU A 40 10.01 25.78 7.74
CA GLU A 40 10.96 26.65 7.06
C GLU A 40 12.23 25.92 6.56
N ASN A 41 12.54 24.77 7.15
CA ASN A 41 13.69 23.93 6.80
C ASN A 41 13.31 22.76 5.87
N HIS A 42 12.10 22.77 5.30
CA HIS A 42 11.57 21.71 4.47
C HIS A 42 11.41 20.36 5.20
N VAL A 43 11.22 20.37 6.51
CA VAL A 43 10.94 19.19 7.32
C VAL A 43 9.42 19.01 7.47
N PRO A 44 8.89 17.79 7.28
CA PRO A 44 7.46 17.56 7.46
C PRO A 44 6.99 17.86 8.88
N GLU A 45 6.02 18.76 9.00
CA GLU A 45 5.40 19.16 10.25
C GLU A 45 4.06 18.49 10.47
N LYS A 46 3.29 18.37 9.39
CA LYS A 46 1.99 17.69 9.39
C LYS A 46 1.78 16.95 8.08
N MET A 47 1.16 15.78 8.17
CA MET A 47 0.75 15.01 7.00
C MET A 47 -0.69 14.52 7.15
N THR A 48 -1.43 14.55 6.03
CA THR A 48 -2.76 13.95 5.93
C THR A 48 -2.87 13.15 4.64
N TRP A 49 -3.73 12.14 4.63
CA TRP A 49 -3.93 11.35 3.44
C TRP A 49 -5.40 11.06 3.16
N ASN A 50 -5.67 10.80 1.88
CA ASN A 50 -7.00 10.50 1.38
C ASN A 50 -6.95 9.28 0.45
N ALA A 51 -7.95 8.42 0.57
CA ALA A 51 -8.18 7.30 -0.33
C ALA A 51 -9.69 7.07 -0.43
N GLN A 52 -10.35 7.71 -1.39
CA GLN A 52 -11.81 7.72 -1.49
C GLN A 52 -12.41 6.32 -1.54
N ASP A 53 -11.83 5.41 -2.33
CA ASP A 53 -12.31 4.04 -2.44
C ASP A 53 -12.09 3.21 -1.16
N GLY A 54 -11.16 3.63 -0.31
CA GLY A 54 -10.90 3.04 1.00
C GLY A 54 -11.68 3.68 2.14
N GLY A 55 -12.53 4.69 1.84
CA GLY A 55 -13.28 5.42 2.87
C GLY A 55 -12.40 6.28 3.79
N VAL A 56 -11.20 6.63 3.34
CA VAL A 56 -10.28 7.48 4.10
C VAL A 56 -10.35 8.91 3.58
N GLU A 57 -10.65 9.84 4.46
CA GLU A 57 -10.75 11.26 4.14
C GLU A 57 -9.99 12.08 5.18
N ASN A 58 -9.02 12.84 4.70
CA ASN A 58 -8.24 13.80 5.48
C ASN A 58 -7.67 13.26 6.80
N GLN A 59 -7.24 11.99 6.78
CA GLN A 59 -6.72 11.33 7.97
C GLN A 59 -5.28 11.76 8.26
N GLU A 60 -5.01 12.16 9.49
CA GLU A 60 -3.65 12.49 9.91
C GLU A 60 -2.75 11.24 9.98
N THR A 61 -1.49 11.42 9.58
CA THR A 61 -0.43 10.41 9.69
C THR A 61 0.89 11.07 10.05
N LYS A 62 1.74 10.33 10.78
CA LYS A 62 3.07 10.82 11.16
C LYS A 62 4.20 10.26 10.30
N ALA A 63 3.93 9.17 9.58
CA ALA A 63 4.91 8.57 8.67
C ALA A 63 4.23 7.97 7.45
N THR A 64 4.94 7.99 6.34
CA THR A 64 4.49 7.42 5.07
C THR A 64 5.70 6.89 4.32
N MET A 65 5.54 5.72 3.71
CA MET A 65 6.51 5.14 2.79
C MET A 65 5.80 4.76 1.50
N ILE A 66 6.30 5.26 0.38
CA ILE A 66 5.77 4.97 -0.95
C ILE A 66 6.89 4.37 -1.78
N SER A 67 6.61 3.25 -2.40
CA SER A 67 7.50 2.63 -3.38
C SER A 67 6.75 2.41 -4.67
N VAL A 68 7.33 2.82 -5.80
CA VAL A 68 6.80 2.58 -7.13
C VAL A 68 7.85 1.86 -7.96
N TRP A 69 7.41 0.93 -8.80
CA TRP A 69 8.29 0.19 -9.69
C TRP A 69 8.44 0.92 -11.02
N ASP A 70 9.67 1.28 -11.37
CA ASP A 70 9.99 1.77 -12.71
C ASP A 70 10.43 0.58 -13.58
N GLU A 71 9.55 0.16 -14.48
CA GLU A 71 9.79 -0.96 -15.38
C GLU A 71 10.94 -0.71 -16.36
N LYS A 72 11.17 0.55 -16.75
CA LYS A 72 12.24 0.89 -17.71
C LYS A 72 13.61 0.86 -17.06
N ALA A 73 13.72 1.41 -15.87
CA ALA A 73 14.95 1.43 -15.11
C ALA A 73 15.19 0.12 -14.35
N MET A 74 14.18 -0.74 -14.21
CA MET A 74 14.19 -1.97 -13.40
C MET A 74 14.58 -1.69 -11.94
N GLU A 75 14.00 -0.62 -11.38
CA GLU A 75 14.29 -0.21 -10.00
C GLU A 75 13.04 0.29 -9.27
N ALA A 76 13.09 0.26 -7.93
CA ALA A 76 12.08 0.84 -7.09
C ALA A 76 12.46 2.27 -6.71
N LEU A 77 11.58 3.22 -7.04
CA LEU A 77 11.65 4.60 -6.56
C LEU A 77 10.91 4.71 -5.24
N ARG A 78 11.51 5.37 -4.25
CA ARG A 78 10.96 5.47 -2.90
C ARG A 78 10.87 6.91 -2.43
N ILE A 79 9.83 7.17 -1.67
CA ILE A 79 9.64 8.40 -0.89
C ILE A 79 9.32 7.97 0.53
N ASP A 80 10.21 8.30 1.46
CA ASP A 80 10.05 8.03 2.88
C ASP A 80 9.93 9.37 3.61
N LEU A 81 8.78 9.61 4.23
CA LEU A 81 8.47 10.85 4.95
C LEU A 81 8.03 10.55 6.37
N TRP A 82 8.45 11.37 7.30
CA TRP A 82 7.92 11.37 8.68
C TRP A 82 7.95 12.78 9.27
N THR A 83 7.01 13.05 10.16
CA THR A 83 6.94 14.34 10.84
C THR A 83 8.04 14.45 11.88
N LYS A 84 8.51 15.68 12.16
CA LYS A 84 9.57 15.95 13.14
C LYS A 84 9.23 15.50 14.57
N ASP A 85 7.95 15.32 14.87
CA ASP A 85 7.45 14.85 16.17
C ASP A 85 7.12 13.36 16.21
N MET A 86 7.49 12.59 15.15
CA MET A 86 7.32 11.14 15.11
C MET A 86 8.15 10.47 16.20
N PRO A 87 7.53 9.81 17.21
CA PRO A 87 8.29 9.13 18.25
C PRO A 87 9.08 7.94 17.70
N VAL A 88 10.30 7.74 18.21
CA VAL A 88 11.20 6.67 17.75
C VAL A 88 10.61 5.28 17.98
N ASP A 89 9.93 5.06 19.08
CA ASP A 89 9.24 3.80 19.38
C ASP A 89 8.11 3.51 18.38
N GLN A 90 7.33 4.53 18.03
CA GLN A 90 6.30 4.40 17.01
C GLN A 90 6.88 4.17 15.60
N MET A 91 8.02 4.81 15.27
CA MET A 91 8.72 4.54 14.03
C MET A 91 9.18 3.07 13.93
N LYS A 92 9.70 2.52 15.03
CA LYS A 92 10.07 1.09 15.09
C LYS A 92 8.85 0.20 14.85
N MET A 93 7.71 0.49 15.50
CA MET A 93 6.46 -0.25 15.31
C MET A 93 5.96 -0.16 13.87
N PHE A 94 6.03 1.03 13.27
CA PHE A 94 5.65 1.24 11.88
C PHE A 94 6.49 0.39 10.93
N LEU A 95 7.82 0.41 11.07
CA LEU A 95 8.72 -0.41 10.26
C LEU A 95 8.49 -1.90 10.46
N HIS A 96 8.28 -2.35 11.68
CA HIS A 96 7.93 -3.75 11.96
C HIS A 96 6.67 -4.19 11.19
N GLN A 97 5.60 -3.39 11.25
CA GLN A 97 4.35 -3.68 10.54
C GLN A 97 4.53 -3.69 9.03
N ILE A 98 5.44 -2.86 8.48
CA ILE A 98 5.80 -2.90 7.06
C ILE A 98 6.45 -4.23 6.71
N PHE A 99 7.42 -4.72 7.51
CA PHE A 99 8.07 -6.01 7.25
C PHE A 99 7.06 -7.17 7.29
N VAL A 100 6.16 -7.20 8.26
CA VAL A 100 5.07 -8.19 8.32
C VAL A 100 4.20 -8.13 7.05
N SER A 101 3.80 -6.92 6.65
CA SER A 101 2.98 -6.71 5.46
C SER A 101 3.69 -7.11 4.18
N LEU A 102 5.00 -6.88 4.07
CA LEU A 102 5.81 -7.28 2.93
C LEU A 102 5.85 -8.81 2.77
N GLY A 103 5.97 -9.56 3.86
CA GLY A 103 5.89 -11.02 3.81
C GLY A 103 4.57 -11.52 3.24
N HIS A 104 3.44 -10.97 3.70
CA HIS A 104 2.13 -11.30 3.16
C HIS A 104 1.97 -10.88 1.69
N THR A 105 2.48 -9.72 1.32
CA THR A 105 2.43 -9.24 -0.06
C THR A 105 3.24 -10.13 -0.98
N TYR A 106 4.45 -10.52 -0.55
CA TYR A 106 5.31 -11.42 -1.30
C TYR A 106 4.63 -12.75 -1.56
N GLN A 107 4.07 -13.39 -0.52
CA GLN A 107 3.33 -14.63 -0.64
C GLN A 107 2.19 -14.54 -1.65
N LYS A 108 1.37 -13.47 -1.55
CA LYS A 108 0.25 -13.27 -2.48
C LYS A 108 0.67 -13.04 -3.93
N ALA A 109 1.81 -12.38 -4.12
CA ALA A 109 2.30 -12.02 -5.44
C ALA A 109 3.02 -13.16 -6.16
N THR A 110 3.75 -13.99 -5.42
CA THR A 110 4.63 -15.03 -5.99
C THR A 110 4.14 -16.45 -5.75
N GLY A 111 3.41 -16.70 -4.66
CA GLY A 111 3.04 -18.03 -4.20
C GLY A 111 4.18 -18.80 -3.52
N GLU A 112 5.30 -18.15 -3.24
CA GLU A 112 6.48 -18.76 -2.62
C GLU A 112 6.40 -18.65 -1.09
N ASP A 113 5.87 -19.70 -0.43
CA ASP A 113 5.64 -19.72 1.00
C ASP A 113 6.94 -19.70 1.80
N ASP A 114 7.97 -20.45 1.37
CA ASP A 114 9.26 -20.55 2.07
C ASP A 114 9.96 -19.19 2.20
N VAL A 115 9.93 -18.37 1.14
CA VAL A 115 10.53 -17.02 1.16
C VAL A 115 9.71 -16.08 2.02
N ALA A 116 8.38 -16.16 1.91
CA ALA A 116 7.47 -15.37 2.73
C ALA A 116 7.66 -15.64 4.22
N GLU A 117 7.84 -16.91 4.61
CA GLU A 117 8.15 -17.33 5.99
C GLU A 117 9.44 -16.69 6.50
N LYS A 118 10.50 -16.66 5.68
CA LYS A 118 11.76 -15.99 6.05
C LYS A 118 11.61 -14.48 6.26
N ILE A 119 10.75 -13.82 5.49
CA ILE A 119 10.45 -12.41 5.73
C ILE A 119 9.72 -12.24 7.06
N GLN A 120 8.79 -13.13 7.40
CA GLN A 120 8.07 -13.11 8.68
C GLN A 120 9.03 -13.36 9.86
N GLU A 121 9.90 -14.37 9.79
CA GLU A 121 10.95 -14.63 10.79
C GLU A 121 11.81 -13.38 11.01
N PHE A 122 12.22 -12.71 9.94
CA PHE A 122 12.98 -11.46 10.05
C PHE A 122 12.18 -10.36 10.76
N ALA A 123 10.88 -10.24 10.48
CA ALA A 123 10.03 -9.26 11.16
C ALA A 123 9.95 -9.52 12.66
N GLU A 124 9.86 -10.78 13.09
CA GLU A 124 9.89 -11.18 14.50
C GLU A 124 11.24 -10.86 15.16
N ASP A 125 12.35 -11.21 14.51
CA ASP A 125 13.69 -10.89 14.96
C ASP A 125 13.90 -9.38 15.10
N PHE A 126 13.41 -8.61 14.12
CA PHE A 126 13.43 -7.16 14.17
C PHE A 126 12.68 -6.62 15.39
N ALA A 127 11.48 -7.14 15.68
CA ALA A 127 10.69 -6.73 16.84
C ALA A 127 11.45 -6.97 18.15
N PHE A 128 12.07 -8.15 18.27
CA PHE A 128 12.86 -8.52 19.44
C PHE A 128 14.09 -7.62 19.61
N MET A 129 14.90 -7.46 18.56
CA MET A 129 16.10 -6.63 18.57
C MET A 129 15.80 -5.15 18.82
N SER A 130 14.70 -4.65 18.26
CA SER A 130 14.25 -3.28 18.40
C SER A 130 13.56 -2.99 19.74
N LYS A 131 13.33 -4.02 20.55
CA LYS A 131 12.63 -3.94 21.85
C LYS A 131 11.22 -3.35 21.71
N ILE A 132 10.52 -3.73 20.66
CA ILE A 132 9.11 -3.39 20.49
C ILE A 132 8.31 -4.26 21.50
N LYS A 133 7.50 -3.59 22.31
CA LYS A 133 6.67 -4.24 23.35
C LYS A 133 5.28 -4.54 22.81
#